data_010af5dd1800aec7ae0895e3cf9620f7
#
_entry.id   010af5dd1800aec7ae0895e3cf9620f7
#
_cell.length_a   1.000
_cell.length_b   1.000
_cell.length_c   1.000
_cell.angle_alpha   90.00
_cell.angle_beta   90.00
_cell.angle_gamma   90.00
#
_symmetry.space_group_name_H-M   'P 1'
#
loop_
_entity.id
_entity.type
_entity.pdbx_description
1 polymer ?
#
loop_
_entity_poly.entity_id
_entity_poly.type
_entity_poly.pdbx_seq_one_letter_code
_entity_poly.pdbx_strand_id
1 'polypeptide(L)'
;MRSVPKLYSAELDGIAATLVEVEADLNVGLHAFNVVGLADKAVSEAKERVNSALKNSGIKPPTRENRRITVNLAPADVKKAGSRFDLPIAVAYLLASEQLAPFDASHMLFVGELSLDGTLRSVPGCLNVALLARR
;
A
#
# COMPACT_ATOMS: atom_id res chain seq x y z
N MET A 1 21.92 -3.57 9.55
CA MET A 1 20.57 -4.16 9.44
C MET A 1 19.70 -3.28 8.56
N ARG A 2 19.10 -3.87 7.55
CA ARG A 2 18.21 -3.13 6.64
C ARG A 2 16.87 -2.88 7.33
N SER A 3 16.42 -1.62 7.35
CA SER A 3 15.10 -1.30 7.88
C SER A 3 14.03 -1.51 6.80
N VAL A 4 12.88 -2.02 7.21
CA VAL A 4 11.72 -2.21 6.33
C VAL A 4 10.90 -0.93 6.35
N PRO A 5 10.63 -0.31 5.18
CA PRO A 5 9.78 0.89 5.13
C PRO A 5 8.39 0.60 5.68
N LYS A 6 7.88 1.52 6.47
CA LYS A 6 6.57 1.40 7.11
C LYS A 6 5.77 2.68 6.92
N LEU A 7 4.52 2.52 6.50
CA LEU A 7 3.54 3.60 6.37
C LEU A 7 2.30 3.24 7.18
N TYR A 8 1.43 4.21 7.33
CA TYR A 8 0.15 4.02 8.02
C TYR A 8 -1.01 4.32 7.11
N SER A 9 -2.05 3.52 7.25
CA SER A 9 -3.32 3.66 6.57
C SER A 9 -4.44 3.38 7.57
N ALA A 10 -5.67 3.28 7.11
CA ALA A 10 -6.80 3.02 7.97
C ALA A 10 -7.85 2.18 7.26
N GLU A 11 -8.49 1.27 8.02
CA GLU A 11 -9.67 0.54 7.57
C GLU A 11 -10.88 1.08 8.30
N LEU A 12 -12.02 1.09 7.63
CA LEU A 12 -13.29 1.49 8.22
C LEU A 12 -14.01 0.29 8.82
N ASP A 13 -14.57 0.49 10.02
CA ASP A 13 -15.46 -0.45 10.67
C ASP A 13 -16.68 0.36 11.11
N GLY A 14 -17.73 0.36 10.29
CA GLY A 14 -18.84 1.26 10.48
C GLY A 14 -18.41 2.72 10.35
N ILE A 15 -18.62 3.51 11.39
CA ILE A 15 -18.20 4.91 11.44
C ILE A 15 -16.80 5.10 12.05
N ALA A 16 -16.21 4.03 12.58
CA ALA A 16 -14.89 4.07 13.19
C ALA A 16 -13.81 3.76 12.16
N ALA A 17 -12.61 4.30 12.37
CA ALA A 17 -11.45 3.97 11.57
C ALA A 17 -10.41 3.28 12.46
N THR A 18 -9.80 2.22 11.93
CA THR A 18 -8.78 1.44 12.63
C THR A 18 -7.44 1.60 11.91
N LEU A 19 -6.38 1.86 12.67
CA LEU A 19 -5.05 2.05 12.14
C LEU A 19 -4.53 0.76 11.50
N VAL A 20 -3.96 0.88 10.31
CA VAL A 20 -3.33 -0.22 9.58
C VAL A 20 -1.89 0.17 9.29
N GLU A 21 -0.96 -0.74 9.60
CA GLU A 21 0.45 -0.56 9.23
C GLU A 21 0.69 -1.24 7.89
N VAL A 22 1.40 -0.56 7.01
CA VAL A 22 1.77 -1.06 5.68
C VAL A 22 3.28 -1.12 5.60
N GLU A 23 3.82 -2.32 5.44
CA GLU A 23 5.26 -2.55 5.35
C GLU A 23 5.59 -3.19 4.01
N ALA A 24 6.75 -2.85 3.45
CA ALA A 24 7.21 -3.48 2.23
C ALA A 24 8.65 -3.97 2.39
N ASP A 25 8.89 -5.20 1.99
CA ASP A 25 10.21 -5.80 1.98
C ASP A 25 10.56 -6.24 0.56
N LEU A 26 11.81 -5.98 0.16
CA LEU A 26 12.29 -6.28 -1.17
C LEU A 26 13.57 -7.10 -1.07
N ASN A 27 13.55 -8.30 -1.66
CA ASN A 27 14.68 -9.20 -1.69
C ASN A 27 15.01 -9.60 -3.11
N VAL A 28 16.27 -9.94 -3.35
CA VAL A 28 16.68 -10.56 -4.60
C VAL A 28 16.23 -12.01 -4.61
N GLY A 29 15.69 -12.47 -5.72
CA GLY A 29 15.24 -13.86 -5.85
C GLY A 29 14.26 -14.04 -6.99
N LEU A 30 13.55 -15.17 -6.98
CA LEU A 30 12.51 -15.43 -7.95
C LEU A 30 11.46 -14.33 -7.88
N HIS A 31 11.08 -13.86 -9.06
CA HIS A 31 10.12 -12.77 -9.19
C HIS A 31 8.81 -13.09 -8.45
N ALA A 32 8.39 -12.19 -7.58
CA ALA A 32 7.12 -12.30 -6.88
C ALA A 32 6.67 -10.92 -6.39
N PHE A 33 5.38 -10.68 -6.44
CA PHE A 33 4.75 -9.52 -5.81
C PHE A 33 3.63 -10.06 -4.94
N ASN A 34 3.88 -10.10 -3.64
CA ASN A 34 2.95 -10.63 -2.64
C ASN A 34 2.35 -9.51 -1.81
N VAL A 35 1.05 -9.57 -1.59
CA VAL A 35 0.34 -8.67 -0.67
C VAL A 35 -0.34 -9.53 0.38
N VAL A 36 -0.02 -9.30 1.64
CA VAL A 36 -0.51 -10.07 2.78
C VAL A 36 -1.40 -9.17 3.64
N GLY A 37 -2.52 -9.70 4.08
CA GLY A 37 -3.43 -9.00 4.98
C GLY A 37 -4.70 -8.46 4.33
N LEU A 38 -4.87 -8.64 3.02
CA LEU A 38 -6.13 -8.35 2.31
C LEU A 38 -6.87 -9.66 2.01
N ALA A 39 -8.19 -9.57 1.77
CA ALA A 39 -8.94 -10.69 1.22
C ALA A 39 -8.40 -11.07 -0.17
N ASP A 40 -8.46 -12.35 -0.52
CA ASP A 40 -7.83 -12.88 -1.75
C ASP A 40 -8.22 -12.11 -3.02
N LYS A 41 -9.50 -11.82 -3.18
CA LYS A 41 -9.99 -11.06 -4.34
C LYS A 41 -9.41 -9.64 -4.36
N ALA A 42 -9.36 -9.01 -3.19
CA ALA A 42 -8.80 -7.66 -3.05
C ALA A 42 -7.31 -7.64 -3.35
N VAL A 43 -6.57 -8.68 -2.99
CA VAL A 43 -5.14 -8.81 -3.31
C VAL A 43 -4.93 -8.79 -4.82
N SER A 44 -5.66 -9.62 -5.54
CA SER A 44 -5.53 -9.74 -6.99
C SER A 44 -5.80 -8.40 -7.69
N GLU A 45 -6.87 -7.73 -7.29
CA GLU A 45 -7.25 -6.43 -7.85
C GLU A 45 -6.23 -5.33 -7.52
N ALA A 46 -5.77 -5.26 -6.27
CA ALA A 46 -4.80 -4.27 -5.85
C ALA A 46 -3.47 -4.42 -6.60
N LYS A 47 -3.00 -5.65 -6.74
CA LYS A 47 -1.76 -5.91 -7.49
C LYS A 47 -1.86 -5.43 -8.93
N GLU A 48 -2.98 -5.68 -9.58
CA GLU A 48 -3.24 -5.23 -10.94
C GLU A 48 -3.20 -3.70 -11.04
N ARG A 49 -3.95 -3.00 -10.19
CA ARG A 49 -4.01 -1.54 -10.22
C ARG A 49 -2.66 -0.90 -9.90
N VAL A 50 -1.99 -1.36 -8.85
CA VAL A 50 -0.70 -0.80 -8.44
C VAL A 50 0.35 -1.02 -9.53
N ASN A 51 0.44 -2.22 -10.07
CA ASN A 51 1.41 -2.53 -11.10
C ASN A 51 1.20 -1.68 -12.36
N SER A 52 -0.05 -1.58 -12.83
CA SER A 52 -0.37 -0.79 -14.03
C SER A 52 -0.15 0.70 -13.81
N ALA A 53 -0.56 1.21 -12.65
CA ALA A 53 -0.39 2.63 -12.32
C ALA A 53 1.09 3.04 -12.32
N LEU A 54 1.94 2.23 -11.72
CA LEU A 54 3.38 2.49 -11.65
C LEU A 54 4.01 2.41 -13.04
N LYS A 55 3.69 1.36 -13.79
CA LYS A 55 4.19 1.17 -15.15
C LYS A 55 3.80 2.36 -16.05
N ASN A 56 2.55 2.77 -16.01
CA ASN A 56 2.04 3.86 -16.85
C ASN A 56 2.51 5.24 -16.39
N SER A 57 3.07 5.34 -15.20
CA SER A 57 3.69 6.57 -14.67
C SER A 57 5.19 6.63 -14.94
N GLY A 58 5.74 5.67 -15.70
CA GLY A 58 7.18 5.63 -16.01
C GLY A 58 8.05 5.15 -14.86
N ILE A 59 7.47 4.49 -13.88
CA ILE A 59 8.16 3.96 -12.70
C ILE A 59 8.36 2.45 -12.92
N LYS A 60 9.46 1.90 -12.41
CA LYS A 60 9.70 0.45 -12.49
C LYS A 60 8.67 -0.28 -11.64
N PRO A 61 7.76 -1.06 -12.25
CA PRO A 61 6.70 -1.74 -11.51
C PRO A 61 7.22 -2.96 -10.74
N PRO A 62 6.44 -3.47 -9.75
CA PRO A 62 6.83 -4.64 -8.98
C PRO A 62 7.07 -5.90 -9.82
N THR A 63 6.43 -6.00 -10.97
CA THR A 63 6.54 -7.19 -11.85
C THR A 63 7.77 -7.18 -12.75
N ARG A 64 8.63 -6.16 -12.62
CA ARG A 64 9.83 -6.05 -13.45
C ARG A 64 11.06 -6.51 -12.66
N GLU A 65 11.90 -7.34 -13.28
CA GLU A 65 13.16 -7.84 -12.74
C GLU A 65 13.00 -9.01 -11.74
N ASN A 66 14.11 -9.61 -11.37
CA ASN A 66 14.18 -10.75 -10.45
C ASN A 66 14.19 -10.27 -9.01
N ARG A 67 13.08 -9.71 -8.57
CA ARG A 67 12.92 -9.22 -7.21
C ARG A 67 11.67 -9.80 -6.58
N ARG A 68 11.81 -10.16 -5.31
CA ARG A 68 10.69 -10.63 -4.51
C ARG A 68 10.25 -9.48 -3.61
N ILE A 69 9.03 -9.02 -3.80
CA ILE A 69 8.44 -7.92 -3.05
C ILE A 69 7.29 -8.49 -2.22
N THR A 70 7.32 -8.20 -0.93
CA THR A 70 6.24 -8.57 -0.02
C THR A 70 5.73 -7.31 0.68
N VAL A 71 4.45 -7.03 0.52
CA VAL A 71 3.78 -5.94 1.23
C VAL A 71 2.85 -6.55 2.26
N ASN A 72 3.01 -6.17 3.50
CA ASN A 72 2.21 -6.66 4.62
C ASN A 72 1.33 -5.55 5.19
N LEU A 73 0.04 -5.83 5.34
CA LEU A 73 -0.91 -4.93 5.99
C LEU A 73 -1.30 -5.51 7.35
N ALA A 74 -0.88 -4.85 8.41
CA ALA A 74 -1.05 -5.33 9.78
C ALA A 74 -2.04 -4.43 10.55
N PRO A 75 -2.73 -4.94 11.57
CA PRO A 75 -2.62 -6.29 12.11
C PRO A 75 -3.41 -7.33 11.30
N ALA A 76 -3.00 -8.58 11.39
CA ALA A 76 -3.59 -9.67 10.61
C ALA A 76 -5.04 -10.00 11.01
N ASP A 77 -5.41 -9.73 12.25
CA ASP A 77 -6.76 -10.00 12.77
C ASP A 77 -7.79 -8.94 12.39
N VAL A 78 -7.36 -7.82 11.81
CA VAL A 78 -8.26 -6.80 11.27
C VAL A 78 -8.55 -7.14 9.81
N LYS A 79 -9.82 -7.38 9.49
CA LYS A 79 -10.24 -7.65 8.11
C LYS A 79 -10.07 -6.39 7.29
N LYS A 80 -9.27 -6.47 6.25
CA LYS A 80 -9.00 -5.35 5.35
C LYS A 80 -9.46 -5.70 3.95
N ALA A 81 -10.18 -4.77 3.33
CA ALA A 81 -10.72 -4.95 1.99
C ALA A 81 -10.84 -3.60 1.31
N GLY A 82 -11.10 -3.63 0.01
CA GLY A 82 -11.33 -2.43 -0.77
C GLY A 82 -10.03 -1.84 -1.35
N SER A 83 -10.22 -0.80 -2.12
CA SER A 83 -9.17 -0.21 -2.95
C SER A 83 -8.37 0.90 -2.25
N ARG A 84 -8.75 1.26 -1.03
CA ARG A 84 -8.12 2.38 -0.30
C ARG A 84 -6.65 2.15 0.02
N PHE A 85 -6.20 0.91 -0.02
CA PHE A 85 -4.82 0.55 0.27
C PHE A 85 -3.89 0.63 -0.93
N ASP A 86 -4.41 0.92 -2.13
CA ASP A 86 -3.60 1.02 -3.35
C ASP A 86 -2.47 2.02 -3.19
N LEU A 87 -2.78 3.23 -2.72
CA LEU A 87 -1.77 4.28 -2.56
C LEU A 87 -0.69 3.90 -1.53
N PRO A 88 -1.02 3.49 -0.30
CA PRO A 88 0.03 3.10 0.64
C PRO A 88 0.84 1.89 0.18
N ILE A 89 0.24 0.93 -0.52
CA ILE A 89 0.98 -0.19 -1.10
C ILE A 89 2.01 0.32 -2.12
N ALA A 90 1.59 1.21 -3.02
CA ALA A 90 2.47 1.77 -4.04
C ALA A 90 3.61 2.58 -3.41
N VAL A 91 3.31 3.43 -2.44
CA VAL A 91 4.32 4.27 -1.77
C VAL A 91 5.31 3.40 -0.99
N ALA A 92 4.83 2.37 -0.28
CA ALA A 92 5.70 1.45 0.45
C ALA A 92 6.64 0.71 -0.51
N TYR A 93 6.12 0.28 -1.66
CA TYR A 93 6.94 -0.34 -2.69
C TYR A 93 8.02 0.63 -3.22
N LEU A 94 7.65 1.88 -3.50
CA LEU A 94 8.59 2.89 -3.99
C LEU A 94 9.72 3.14 -2.99
N LEU A 95 9.40 3.17 -1.71
CA LEU A 95 10.40 3.33 -0.65
C LEU A 95 11.31 2.09 -0.56
N ALA A 96 10.73 0.89 -0.60
CA ALA A 96 11.50 -0.35 -0.53
C ALA A 96 12.41 -0.54 -1.74
N SER A 97 11.98 -0.10 -2.92
CA SER A 97 12.75 -0.19 -4.16
C SER A 97 13.68 0.99 -4.37
N GLU A 98 13.75 1.91 -3.42
CA GLU A 98 14.59 3.11 -3.46
C GLU A 98 14.30 4.03 -4.65
N GLN A 99 13.10 3.96 -5.21
CA GLN A 99 12.64 4.87 -6.26
C GLN A 99 12.06 6.16 -5.70
N LEU A 100 11.86 6.20 -4.39
CA LEU A 100 11.39 7.37 -3.65
C LEU A 100 12.33 7.56 -2.47
N ALA A 101 12.81 8.79 -2.27
CA ALA A 101 13.68 9.11 -1.15
C ALA A 101 12.96 8.92 0.19
N PRO A 102 13.65 8.38 1.22
CA PRO A 102 13.03 8.19 2.52
C PRO A 102 12.50 9.49 3.12
N PHE A 103 11.36 9.41 3.79
CA PHE A 103 10.78 10.53 4.52
C PHE A 103 10.12 10.01 5.80
N ASP A 104 9.88 10.90 6.75
CA ASP A 104 9.20 10.53 7.99
C ASP A 104 7.68 10.47 7.76
N ALA A 105 7.15 9.26 7.69
CA ALA A 105 5.73 9.00 7.49
C ALA A 105 4.98 8.71 8.80
N SER A 106 5.64 8.83 9.96
CA SER A 106 5.07 8.42 11.25
C SER A 106 3.85 9.25 11.68
N HIS A 107 3.66 10.42 11.09
CA HIS A 107 2.53 11.32 11.38
C HIS A 107 1.57 11.47 10.20
N MET A 108 1.58 10.51 9.26
CA MET A 108 0.78 10.58 8.04
C MET A 108 -0.07 9.32 7.90
N LEU A 109 -1.29 9.50 7.40
CA LEU A 109 -2.14 8.40 6.95
C LEU A 109 -2.32 8.51 5.44
N PHE A 110 -2.14 7.38 4.75
CA PHE A 110 -2.25 7.31 3.30
C PHE A 110 -3.46 6.45 2.93
N VAL A 111 -4.39 7.02 2.18
CA VAL A 111 -5.52 6.29 1.61
C VAL A 111 -5.75 6.77 0.18
N GLY A 112 -6.10 5.88 -0.71
CA GLY A 112 -6.42 6.25 -2.08
C GLY A 112 -6.50 5.03 -2.98
N GLU A 113 -7.42 5.08 -3.95
CA GLU A 113 -7.49 4.10 -5.01
C GLU A 113 -6.69 4.61 -6.20
N LEU A 114 -5.95 3.72 -6.86
CA LEU A 114 -5.23 4.05 -8.08
C LEU A 114 -6.02 3.65 -9.31
N SER A 115 -6.09 4.55 -10.28
CA SER A 115 -6.50 4.20 -11.63
C SER A 115 -5.32 3.57 -12.36
N LEU A 116 -5.58 2.84 -13.42
CA LEU A 116 -4.53 2.16 -14.18
C LEU A 116 -3.51 3.12 -14.81
N ASP A 117 -3.90 4.36 -15.02
CA ASP A 117 -3.01 5.41 -15.57
C ASP A 117 -2.19 6.14 -14.49
N GLY A 118 -2.35 5.78 -13.22
CA GLY A 118 -1.62 6.37 -12.11
C GLY A 118 -2.32 7.51 -11.38
N THR A 119 -3.51 7.93 -11.84
CA THR A 119 -4.26 8.97 -11.14
C THR A 119 -4.92 8.40 -9.88
N LEU A 120 -5.12 9.26 -8.89
CA LEU A 120 -5.78 8.88 -7.64
C LEU A 120 -7.28 9.10 -7.75
N ARG A 121 -8.03 8.15 -7.21
CA ARG A 121 -9.48 8.26 -7.04
C ARG A 121 -9.81 8.40 -5.56
N SER A 122 -10.88 9.14 -5.27
CA SER A 122 -11.36 9.29 -3.90
C SER A 122 -11.89 7.95 -3.36
N VAL A 123 -11.83 7.79 -2.04
CA VAL A 123 -12.33 6.62 -1.34
C VAL A 123 -13.34 7.07 -0.28
N PRO A 124 -14.32 6.21 0.07
CA PRO A 124 -15.28 6.57 1.11
C PRO A 124 -14.62 6.64 2.50
N GLY A 125 -15.21 7.44 3.38
CA GLY A 125 -14.79 7.50 4.78
C GLY A 125 -13.62 8.42 5.08
N CYS A 126 -13.28 9.36 4.21
CA CYS A 126 -12.16 10.28 4.43
C CYS A 126 -12.30 11.08 5.71
N LEU A 127 -13.51 11.49 6.10
CA LEU A 127 -13.73 12.20 7.36
C LEU A 127 -13.36 11.32 8.56
N ASN A 128 -13.77 10.06 8.55
CA ASN A 128 -13.48 9.11 9.62
C ASN A 128 -11.98 8.87 9.74
N VAL A 129 -11.27 8.77 8.62
CA VAL A 129 -9.82 8.62 8.58
C VAL A 129 -9.14 9.88 9.11
N ALA A 130 -9.62 11.06 8.71
CA ALA A 130 -9.08 12.32 9.19
C ALA A 130 -9.23 12.48 10.72
N LEU A 131 -10.36 12.05 11.28
CA LEU A 131 -10.58 12.06 12.72
C LEU A 131 -9.63 11.11 13.45
N LEU A 132 -9.33 9.95 12.88
CA LEU A 132 -8.33 9.03 13.42
C LEU A 132 -6.93 9.67 13.40
N ALA A 133 -6.57 10.31 12.29
CA ALA A 133 -5.26 10.95 12.12
C ALA A 133 -5.01 12.07 13.13
N ARG A 134 -6.08 12.70 13.61
CA ARG A 134 -6.00 13.82 14.57
C ARG A 134 -5.57 13.37 15.96
N ARG A 135 -5.69 12.11 16.30
CA ARG A 135 -5.36 11.59 17.63
C ARG A 135 -3.86 11.51 17.90
#